data_ad10672dcf45737e6e02b19f7cce2877
#
_entry.id   ad10672dcf45737e6e02b19f7cce2877
#
_cell.length_a   1.000
_cell.length_b   1.000
_cell.length_c   1.000
_cell.angle_alpha   90.00
_cell.angle_beta   90.00
_cell.angle_gamma   90.00
#
_symmetry.space_group_name_H-M   'P 1'
#
loop_
_entity.id
_entity.type
_entity.pdbx_description
1 polymer ?
#
loop_
_entity_poly.entity_id
_entity_poly.type
_entity_poly.pdbx_seq_one_letter_code
_entity_poly.pdbx_strand_id
1 'polypeptide(L)'
;MLECVRHSEAIDIDTSKEYLIHGAARRLGVMARALQVVFERFPLATDKPLPTESLHDVQINLHAFVINLFGVFENFAWAFVLRHDLLKMVGGPLQVGMFKPATRKHLPDSVLTYLASDVMTRWHMKYLKSYRDALAHRIPLYIPPKILTKEEGERYSVLEAEKWSLAGLDRWERMDALTEEQESIGSPCFHFLHSFAEGEASRPLQLHPQVISDSTTVIEFGHLFLAAWHERR
;
A
#
# COMPACT_ATOMS: atom_id res chain seq x y z
N MET A 1 -7.20 11.76 10.97
CA MET A 1 -8.34 12.38 10.24
C MET A 1 -8.90 13.62 10.98
N LEU A 2 -9.36 13.47 12.20
CA LEU A 2 -9.95 14.60 12.98
C LEU A 2 -8.99 15.79 13.10
N GLU A 3 -7.70 15.56 13.31
CA GLU A 3 -6.71 16.64 13.36
C GLU A 3 -6.58 17.38 12.02
N CYS A 4 -6.61 16.68 10.88
CA CYS A 4 -6.63 17.34 9.57
C CYS A 4 -7.83 18.28 9.42
N VAL A 5 -9.01 17.86 9.87
CA VAL A 5 -10.22 18.69 9.85
C VAL A 5 -10.05 19.90 10.77
N ARG A 6 -9.62 19.69 12.02
CA ARG A 6 -9.40 20.78 12.97
C ARG A 6 -8.39 21.82 12.48
N HIS A 7 -7.25 21.36 11.93
CA HIS A 7 -6.27 22.28 11.37
C HIS A 7 -6.75 23.00 10.12
N SER A 8 -7.66 22.38 9.34
CA SER A 8 -8.24 23.02 8.17
C SER A 8 -9.16 24.21 8.50
N GLU A 9 -9.81 24.20 9.65
CA GLU A 9 -10.68 25.30 10.09
C GLU A 9 -9.92 26.62 10.29
N ALA A 10 -8.63 26.54 10.60
CA ALA A 10 -7.73 27.68 10.76
C ALA A 10 -7.05 28.14 9.46
N ILE A 11 -7.48 27.64 8.30
CA ILE A 11 -6.90 27.97 6.99
C ILE A 11 -7.88 28.89 6.22
N ASP A 12 -7.38 30.05 5.79
CA ASP A 12 -8.16 30.98 4.93
C ASP A 12 -8.05 30.66 3.43
N ILE A 13 -7.14 29.73 3.05
CA ILE A 13 -6.89 29.36 1.66
C ILE A 13 -7.65 28.09 1.31
N ASP A 14 -8.77 28.22 0.60
CA ASP A 14 -9.67 27.11 0.25
C ASP A 14 -8.97 25.93 -0.41
N THR A 15 -8.08 26.17 -1.37
CA THR A 15 -7.36 25.11 -2.08
C THR A 15 -6.42 24.32 -1.17
N SER A 16 -5.74 24.97 -0.22
CA SER A 16 -4.92 24.27 0.79
C SER A 16 -5.78 23.39 1.70
N LYS A 17 -6.94 23.93 2.09
CA LYS A 17 -7.94 23.23 2.90
C LYS A 17 -8.47 21.97 2.18
N GLU A 18 -8.76 22.08 0.89
CA GLU A 18 -9.19 20.94 0.06
C GLU A 18 -8.18 19.80 0.06
N TYR A 19 -6.88 20.09 -0.11
CA TYR A 19 -5.84 19.05 -0.05
C TYR A 19 -5.73 18.40 1.33
N LEU A 20 -5.99 19.13 2.40
CA LEU A 20 -5.93 18.58 3.75
C LEU A 20 -7.16 17.70 4.05
N ILE A 21 -8.37 18.17 3.74
CA ILE A 21 -9.63 17.46 4.03
C ILE A 21 -9.92 16.39 2.98
N HIS A 22 -10.04 16.83 1.71
CA HIS A 22 -10.48 15.95 0.63
C HIS A 22 -9.32 15.13 0.06
N GLY A 23 -8.11 15.56 0.30
CA GLY A 23 -6.90 14.79 0.02
C GLY A 23 -6.50 13.88 1.18
N ALA A 24 -5.70 14.38 2.13
CA ALA A 24 -5.07 13.59 3.19
C ALA A 24 -6.09 12.86 4.08
N ALA A 25 -7.11 13.56 4.61
CA ALA A 25 -8.07 12.93 5.53
C ALA A 25 -8.90 11.83 4.87
N ARG A 26 -9.34 12.01 3.61
CA ARG A 26 -10.05 10.93 2.88
C ARG A 26 -9.15 9.72 2.64
N ARG A 27 -7.88 9.93 2.26
CA ARG A 27 -6.93 8.84 2.06
C ARG A 27 -6.69 8.05 3.33
N LEU A 28 -6.55 8.72 4.47
CA LEU A 28 -6.47 8.06 5.78
C LEU A 28 -7.71 7.22 6.09
N GLY A 29 -8.91 7.69 5.69
CA GLY A 29 -10.15 6.93 5.80
C GLY A 29 -10.15 5.67 4.93
N VAL A 30 -9.69 5.77 3.68
CA VAL A 30 -9.55 4.62 2.78
C VAL A 30 -8.53 3.62 3.33
N MET A 31 -7.38 4.09 3.83
CA MET A 31 -6.37 3.22 4.44
C MET A 31 -6.92 2.47 5.65
N ALA A 32 -7.66 3.15 6.54
CA ALA A 32 -8.26 2.52 7.71
C ALA A 32 -9.25 1.41 7.31
N ARG A 33 -10.10 1.66 6.30
CA ARG A 33 -11.03 0.63 5.81
C ARG A 33 -10.30 -0.51 5.12
N ALA A 34 -9.31 -0.21 4.28
CA ALA A 34 -8.49 -1.22 3.61
C ALA A 34 -7.79 -2.14 4.62
N LEU A 35 -7.18 -1.55 5.66
CA LEU A 35 -6.55 -2.29 6.75
C LEU A 35 -7.55 -3.22 7.45
N GLN A 36 -8.73 -2.70 7.78
CA GLN A 36 -9.79 -3.49 8.41
C GLN A 36 -10.17 -4.70 7.55
N VAL A 37 -10.38 -4.53 6.24
CA VAL A 37 -10.73 -5.63 5.32
C VAL A 37 -9.60 -6.66 5.23
N VAL A 38 -8.33 -6.21 5.17
CA VAL A 38 -7.18 -7.13 5.15
C VAL A 38 -7.20 -8.04 6.38
N PHE A 39 -7.40 -7.48 7.59
CA PHE A 39 -7.43 -8.29 8.82
C PHE A 39 -8.71 -9.14 8.97
N GLU A 40 -9.85 -8.66 8.46
CA GLU A 40 -11.11 -9.43 8.46
C GLU A 40 -11.05 -10.63 7.52
N ARG A 41 -10.49 -10.44 6.30
CA ARG A 41 -10.43 -11.48 5.27
C ARG A 41 -9.22 -12.40 5.37
N PHE A 42 -8.14 -11.91 5.96
CA PHE A 42 -6.92 -12.67 6.16
C PHE A 42 -6.39 -12.51 7.60
N PRO A 43 -7.08 -13.07 8.60
CA PRO A 43 -6.63 -13.03 9.99
C PRO A 43 -5.33 -13.80 10.19
N LEU A 44 -4.55 -13.40 11.22
CA LEU A 44 -3.27 -14.04 11.56
C LEU A 44 -3.38 -15.53 11.93
N ALA A 45 -4.56 -15.96 12.35
CA ALA A 45 -4.83 -17.36 12.71
C ALA A 45 -5.23 -18.25 11.51
N THR A 46 -5.15 -17.71 10.27
CA THR A 46 -5.45 -18.48 9.06
C THR A 46 -4.42 -19.59 8.89
N ASP A 47 -4.89 -20.83 8.80
CA ASP A 47 -4.09 -22.05 8.71
C ASP A 47 -4.17 -22.74 7.34
N LYS A 48 -5.10 -22.31 6.48
CA LYS A 48 -5.30 -22.83 5.12
C LYS A 48 -5.18 -21.71 4.06
N PRO A 49 -4.86 -22.05 2.82
CA PRO A 49 -4.91 -21.09 1.73
C PRO A 49 -6.26 -20.36 1.68
N LEU A 50 -6.22 -19.06 1.36
CA LEU A 50 -7.47 -18.31 1.19
C LEU A 50 -8.20 -18.76 -0.07
N PRO A 51 -9.55 -18.81 -0.02
CA PRO A 51 -10.34 -18.88 -1.25
C PRO A 51 -10.00 -17.73 -2.19
N THR A 52 -10.03 -17.98 -3.49
CA THR A 52 -9.62 -17.02 -4.53
C THR A 52 -10.29 -15.65 -4.39
N GLU A 53 -11.59 -15.61 -4.09
CA GLU A 53 -12.33 -14.35 -3.89
C GLU A 53 -11.81 -13.56 -2.68
N SER A 54 -11.58 -14.27 -1.55
CA SER A 54 -11.04 -13.64 -0.33
C SER A 54 -9.63 -13.10 -0.58
N LEU A 55 -8.79 -13.83 -1.32
CA LEU A 55 -7.46 -13.39 -1.70
C LEU A 55 -7.52 -12.14 -2.58
N HIS A 56 -8.44 -12.08 -3.54
CA HIS A 56 -8.67 -10.90 -4.38
C HIS A 56 -9.11 -9.70 -3.55
N ASP A 57 -10.04 -9.88 -2.60
CA ASP A 57 -10.46 -8.82 -1.67
C ASP A 57 -9.25 -8.25 -0.89
N VAL A 58 -8.41 -9.13 -0.37
CA VAL A 58 -7.19 -8.72 0.36
C VAL A 58 -6.24 -7.95 -0.56
N GLN A 59 -6.00 -8.43 -1.78
CA GLN A 59 -5.11 -7.77 -2.75
C GLN A 59 -5.62 -6.39 -3.17
N ILE A 60 -6.92 -6.28 -3.51
CA ILE A 60 -7.54 -4.99 -3.87
C ILE A 60 -7.38 -3.97 -2.74
N ASN A 61 -7.63 -4.38 -1.50
CA ASN A 61 -7.50 -3.51 -0.34
C ASN A 61 -6.03 -3.18 -0.03
N LEU A 62 -5.09 -4.12 -0.21
CA LEU A 62 -3.67 -3.83 -0.09
C LEU A 62 -3.20 -2.81 -1.16
N HIS A 63 -3.67 -2.92 -2.40
CA HIS A 63 -3.41 -1.93 -3.45
C HIS A 63 -3.95 -0.56 -3.06
N ALA A 64 -5.21 -0.50 -2.61
CA ALA A 64 -5.82 0.74 -2.13
C ALA A 64 -5.03 1.33 -0.95
N PHE A 65 -4.57 0.51 -0.02
CA PHE A 65 -3.75 0.94 1.12
C PHE A 65 -2.45 1.60 0.66
N VAL A 66 -1.64 0.92 -0.17
CA VAL A 66 -0.31 1.41 -0.60
C VAL A 66 -0.42 2.70 -1.44
N ILE A 67 -1.37 2.77 -2.38
CA ILE A 67 -1.60 3.99 -3.19
C ILE A 67 -2.01 5.17 -2.30
N ASN A 68 -2.89 4.94 -1.34
CA ASN A 68 -3.33 6.01 -0.45
C ASN A 68 -2.28 6.39 0.58
N LEU A 69 -1.48 5.46 1.07
CA LEU A 69 -0.32 5.71 1.93
C LEU A 69 0.62 6.73 1.27
N PHE A 70 1.06 6.48 0.03
CA PHE A 70 1.88 7.43 -0.71
C PHE A 70 1.16 8.77 -0.91
N GLY A 71 -0.11 8.71 -1.30
CA GLY A 71 -0.91 9.89 -1.60
C GLY A 71 -1.17 10.80 -0.39
N VAL A 72 -1.15 10.31 0.85
CA VAL A 72 -1.24 11.14 2.05
C VAL A 72 -0.06 12.11 2.12
N PHE A 73 1.17 11.62 1.92
CA PHE A 73 2.36 12.46 1.92
C PHE A 73 2.32 13.53 0.82
N GLU A 74 1.86 13.16 -0.38
CA GLU A 74 1.72 14.10 -1.49
C GLU A 74 0.65 15.16 -1.18
N ASN A 75 -0.48 14.80 -0.57
CA ASN A 75 -1.51 15.76 -0.21
C ASN A 75 -1.07 16.72 0.91
N PHE A 76 -0.29 16.26 1.89
CA PHE A 76 0.34 17.14 2.87
C PHE A 76 1.31 18.13 2.20
N ALA A 77 2.11 17.66 1.24
CA ALA A 77 3.01 18.55 0.49
C ALA A 77 2.25 19.64 -0.28
N TRP A 78 1.18 19.26 -0.97
CA TRP A 78 0.33 20.22 -1.68
C TRP A 78 -0.33 21.22 -0.73
N ALA A 79 -0.93 20.75 0.36
CA ALA A 79 -1.53 21.61 1.36
C ALA A 79 -0.53 22.63 1.91
N PHE A 80 0.70 22.19 2.21
CA PHE A 80 1.78 23.05 2.70
C PHE A 80 2.21 24.11 1.67
N VAL A 81 2.49 23.67 0.44
CA VAL A 81 2.96 24.56 -0.64
C VAL A 81 1.93 25.64 -0.95
N LEU A 82 0.64 25.28 -0.98
CA LEU A 82 -0.44 26.25 -1.23
C LEU A 82 -0.66 27.19 -0.05
N ARG A 83 -0.63 26.68 1.18
CA ARG A 83 -0.77 27.50 2.38
C ARG A 83 0.27 28.62 2.44
N HIS A 84 1.49 28.33 2.08
CA HIS A 84 2.64 29.23 2.20
C HIS A 84 2.94 29.99 0.89
N ASP A 85 2.09 29.88 -0.13
CA ASP A 85 2.26 30.49 -1.47
C ASP A 85 3.62 30.16 -2.10
N LEU A 86 4.05 28.90 -2.00
CA LEU A 86 5.38 28.44 -2.45
C LEU A 86 5.37 27.87 -3.88
N LEU A 87 4.22 27.80 -4.56
CA LEU A 87 4.10 27.07 -5.83
C LEU A 87 5.10 27.54 -6.91
N LYS A 88 5.32 28.86 -7.01
CA LYS A 88 6.32 29.43 -7.93
C LYS A 88 7.75 29.14 -7.46
N MET A 89 8.00 29.19 -6.16
CA MET A 89 9.33 28.99 -5.57
C MET A 89 9.81 27.54 -5.71
N VAL A 90 8.90 26.56 -5.62
CA VAL A 90 9.22 25.15 -5.86
C VAL A 90 9.37 24.80 -7.35
N GLY A 91 9.06 25.72 -8.27
CA GLY A 91 9.18 25.51 -9.71
C GLY A 91 7.93 24.90 -10.37
N GLY A 92 6.76 25.09 -9.77
CA GLY A 92 5.46 24.69 -10.31
C GLY A 92 4.95 23.32 -9.87
N PRO A 93 3.76 22.92 -10.36
CA PRO A 93 3.02 21.75 -9.88
C PRO A 93 3.80 20.42 -9.90
N LEU A 94 4.59 20.21 -10.96
CA LEU A 94 5.37 18.99 -11.11
C LEU A 94 6.52 18.85 -10.09
N GLN A 95 6.85 19.92 -9.38
CA GLN A 95 7.90 19.92 -8.35
C GLN A 95 7.35 19.81 -6.93
N VAL A 96 6.03 19.82 -6.76
CA VAL A 96 5.40 19.59 -5.47
C VAL A 96 5.42 18.10 -5.12
N GLY A 97 5.82 17.79 -3.89
CA GLY A 97 5.85 16.43 -3.34
C GLY A 97 6.68 16.36 -2.06
N MET A 98 6.23 15.59 -1.08
CA MET A 98 6.86 15.55 0.25
C MET A 98 8.34 15.10 0.20
N PHE A 99 8.65 14.21 -0.74
CA PHE A 99 10.01 13.70 -0.92
C PHE A 99 10.81 14.40 -2.01
N LYS A 100 10.24 15.43 -2.67
CA LYS A 100 10.93 16.16 -3.74
C LYS A 100 11.86 17.23 -3.15
N PRO A 101 13.10 17.36 -3.67
CA PRO A 101 14.07 18.33 -3.15
C PRO A 101 13.56 19.77 -3.16
N ALA A 102 12.78 20.15 -4.19
CA ALA A 102 12.24 21.50 -4.32
C ALA A 102 11.27 21.85 -3.16
N THR A 103 10.38 20.94 -2.79
CA THR A 103 9.45 21.12 -1.68
C THR A 103 10.20 21.07 -0.33
N ARG A 104 11.14 20.12 -0.18
CA ARG A 104 11.87 19.90 1.08
C ARG A 104 12.66 21.13 1.55
N LYS A 105 13.14 21.98 0.66
CA LYS A 105 13.87 23.22 1.01
C LYS A 105 13.07 24.18 1.89
N HIS A 106 11.75 24.08 1.86
CA HIS A 106 10.84 24.99 2.55
C HIS A 106 10.16 24.38 3.76
N LEU A 107 10.30 23.05 3.95
CA LEU A 107 9.69 22.35 5.09
C LEU A 107 10.31 22.78 6.41
N PRO A 108 9.54 22.78 7.52
CA PRO A 108 10.06 23.00 8.87
C PRO A 108 11.21 22.04 9.19
N ASP A 109 12.15 22.49 10.03
CA ASP A 109 13.34 21.71 10.38
C ASP A 109 13.02 20.37 11.02
N SER A 110 12.00 20.30 11.86
CA SER A 110 11.54 19.06 12.49
C SER A 110 11.07 18.04 11.45
N VAL A 111 10.25 18.48 10.49
CA VAL A 111 9.73 17.63 9.38
C VAL A 111 10.89 17.18 8.48
N LEU A 112 11.78 18.11 8.15
CA LEU A 112 12.94 17.80 7.31
C LEU A 112 13.88 16.78 7.96
N THR A 113 14.16 16.92 9.26
CA THR A 113 14.98 15.99 10.02
C THR A 113 14.36 14.59 10.03
N TYR A 114 13.05 14.50 10.25
CA TYR A 114 12.34 13.23 10.21
C TYR A 114 12.45 12.56 8.82
N LEU A 115 12.14 13.29 7.75
CA LEU A 115 12.21 12.79 6.38
C LEU A 115 13.65 12.44 5.92
N ALA A 116 14.66 13.08 6.51
CA ALA A 116 16.07 12.83 6.20
C ALA A 116 16.66 11.67 7.00
N SER A 117 15.94 11.14 7.98
CA SER A 117 16.43 10.00 8.76
C SER A 117 16.70 8.79 7.87
N ASP A 118 17.66 7.95 8.26
CA ASP A 118 18.01 6.73 7.53
C ASP A 118 16.82 5.77 7.41
N VAL A 119 15.96 5.73 8.43
CA VAL A 119 14.76 4.90 8.45
C VAL A 119 13.78 5.36 7.39
N MET A 120 13.41 6.66 7.38
CA MET A 120 12.47 7.22 6.42
C MET A 120 13.00 7.19 4.98
N THR A 121 14.29 7.46 4.81
CA THR A 121 14.94 7.40 3.50
C THR A 121 14.89 5.97 2.93
N ARG A 122 15.23 4.97 3.73
CA ARG A 122 15.15 3.55 3.30
C ARG A 122 13.71 3.12 3.05
N TRP A 123 12.79 3.45 3.95
CA TRP A 123 11.37 3.13 3.83
C TRP A 123 10.79 3.71 2.53
N HIS A 124 11.03 5.01 2.26
CA HIS A 124 10.55 5.65 1.04
C HIS A 124 11.19 5.08 -0.22
N MET A 125 12.52 5.04 -0.30
CA MET A 125 13.25 4.69 -1.54
C MET A 125 13.23 3.20 -1.85
N LYS A 126 13.37 2.34 -0.84
CA LYS A 126 13.49 0.88 -1.04
C LYS A 126 12.15 0.14 -0.98
N TYR A 127 11.11 0.80 -0.48
CA TYR A 127 9.80 0.20 -0.34
C TYR A 127 8.70 1.06 -0.97
N LEU A 128 8.22 2.12 -0.29
CA LEU A 128 6.98 2.80 -0.64
C LEU A 128 6.95 3.27 -2.10
N LYS A 129 8.00 3.96 -2.55
CA LYS A 129 8.09 4.45 -3.93
C LYS A 129 8.06 3.30 -4.94
N SER A 130 8.84 2.24 -4.70
CA SER A 130 8.94 1.10 -5.60
C SER A 130 7.60 0.36 -5.75
N TYR A 131 6.92 0.10 -4.62
CA TYR A 131 5.63 -0.58 -4.60
C TYR A 131 4.51 0.27 -5.22
N ARG A 132 4.48 1.58 -4.93
CA ARG A 132 3.55 2.50 -5.58
C ARG A 132 3.77 2.59 -7.09
N ASP A 133 5.02 2.67 -7.53
CA ASP A 133 5.35 2.72 -8.96
C ASP A 133 4.98 1.41 -9.68
N ALA A 134 5.12 0.27 -9.00
CA ALA A 134 4.63 -1.01 -9.51
C ALA A 134 3.12 -0.99 -9.72
N LEU A 135 2.34 -0.54 -8.72
CA LEU A 135 0.88 -0.44 -8.82
C LEU A 135 0.42 0.52 -9.92
N ALA A 136 1.14 1.62 -10.15
CA ALA A 136 0.73 2.64 -11.09
C ALA A 136 1.18 2.37 -12.54
N HIS A 137 2.31 1.67 -12.74
CA HIS A 137 2.99 1.68 -14.04
C HIS A 137 3.60 0.33 -14.46
N ARG A 138 3.62 -0.68 -13.59
CA ARG A 138 4.30 -1.96 -13.85
C ARG A 138 3.43 -3.13 -13.46
N ILE A 139 4.04 -4.30 -13.21
CA ILE A 139 3.35 -5.45 -12.64
C ILE A 139 2.94 -5.11 -11.20
N PRO A 140 1.65 -5.12 -10.88
CA PRO A 140 1.19 -4.76 -9.55
C PRO A 140 1.68 -5.75 -8.49
N LEU A 141 1.72 -5.31 -7.24
CA LEU A 141 2.01 -6.20 -6.13
C LEU A 141 0.94 -7.29 -6.00
N TYR A 142 1.34 -8.44 -5.53
CA TYR A 142 0.46 -9.58 -5.34
C TYR A 142 0.84 -10.39 -4.10
N ILE A 143 -0.13 -11.15 -3.60
CA ILE A 143 0.05 -12.13 -2.54
C ILE A 143 0.01 -13.51 -3.22
N PRO A 144 1.08 -14.32 -3.15
CA PRO A 144 1.02 -15.70 -3.64
C PRO A 144 -0.15 -16.44 -2.98
N PRO A 145 -0.95 -17.19 -3.75
CA PRO A 145 -2.15 -17.82 -3.21
C PRO A 145 -1.85 -18.84 -2.11
N LYS A 146 -0.70 -19.50 -2.20
CA LYS A 146 -0.28 -20.54 -1.25
C LYS A 146 1.21 -20.79 -1.31
N ILE A 147 1.72 -21.45 -0.26
CA ILE A 147 3.05 -22.04 -0.20
C ILE A 147 2.88 -23.55 -0.24
N LEU A 148 3.62 -24.22 -1.10
CA LEU A 148 3.60 -25.67 -1.26
C LEU A 148 4.93 -26.26 -0.81
N THR A 149 4.90 -27.37 -0.08
CA THR A 149 6.07 -28.26 0.03
C THR A 149 6.33 -28.93 -1.31
N LYS A 150 7.45 -29.63 -1.43
CA LYS A 150 7.77 -30.36 -2.67
C LYS A 150 6.72 -31.41 -2.98
N GLU A 151 6.31 -32.18 -1.99
CA GLU A 151 5.31 -33.26 -2.07
C GLU A 151 3.93 -32.70 -2.45
N GLU A 152 3.53 -31.59 -1.82
CA GLU A 152 2.28 -30.90 -2.17
C GLU A 152 2.31 -30.34 -3.59
N GLY A 153 3.45 -29.81 -4.04
CA GLY A 153 3.65 -29.33 -5.41
C GLY A 153 3.55 -30.46 -6.44
N GLU A 154 4.12 -31.63 -6.14
CA GLU A 154 3.98 -32.83 -6.98
C GLU A 154 2.51 -33.28 -7.04
N ARG A 155 1.81 -33.34 -5.90
CA ARG A 155 0.38 -33.67 -5.85
C ARG A 155 -0.46 -32.66 -6.64
N TYR A 156 -0.22 -31.37 -6.45
CA TYR A 156 -0.92 -30.29 -7.18
C TYR A 156 -0.76 -30.46 -8.69
N SER A 157 0.44 -30.77 -9.15
CA SER A 157 0.74 -30.99 -10.59
C SER A 157 0.03 -32.21 -11.17
N VAL A 158 -0.12 -33.29 -10.37
CA VAL A 158 -0.87 -34.47 -10.77
C VAL A 158 -2.36 -34.14 -10.94
N LEU A 159 -2.95 -33.42 -10.00
CA LEU A 159 -4.36 -32.99 -10.08
C LEU A 159 -4.59 -32.06 -11.27
N GLU A 160 -3.65 -31.14 -11.53
CA GLU A 160 -3.72 -30.26 -12.70
C GLU A 160 -3.68 -31.05 -14.02
N ALA A 161 -2.79 -32.02 -14.14
CA ALA A 161 -2.72 -32.88 -15.32
C ALA A 161 -4.01 -33.72 -15.49
N GLU A 162 -4.59 -34.22 -14.40
CA GLU A 162 -5.86 -34.93 -14.44
C GLU A 162 -6.99 -34.00 -14.95
N LYS A 163 -7.10 -32.75 -14.47
CA LYS A 163 -8.07 -31.76 -14.93
C LYS A 163 -8.01 -31.56 -16.46
N TRP A 164 -6.80 -31.44 -17.01
CA TRP A 164 -6.61 -31.26 -18.46
C TRP A 164 -6.91 -32.52 -19.29
N SER A 165 -6.93 -33.70 -18.67
CA SER A 165 -7.25 -34.97 -19.33
C SER A 165 -8.76 -35.27 -19.34
N LEU A 166 -9.59 -34.52 -18.60
CA LEU A 166 -11.02 -34.79 -18.48
C LEU A 166 -11.78 -34.60 -19.79
N ALA A 167 -12.58 -35.59 -20.12
CA ALA A 167 -13.51 -35.59 -21.26
C ALA A 167 -14.85 -36.22 -20.86
N GLY A 168 -15.90 -35.96 -21.63
CA GLY A 168 -17.22 -36.54 -21.38
C GLY A 168 -18.21 -35.59 -20.70
N LEU A 169 -19.39 -36.14 -20.38
CA LEU A 169 -20.51 -35.35 -19.84
C LEU A 169 -20.25 -34.94 -18.35
N ASP A 170 -19.61 -35.80 -17.59
CA ASP A 170 -19.38 -35.60 -16.15
C ASP A 170 -18.09 -34.80 -15.84
N ARG A 171 -17.46 -34.26 -16.91
CA ARG A 171 -16.17 -33.54 -16.76
C ARG A 171 -16.26 -32.35 -15.80
N TRP A 172 -17.37 -31.65 -15.74
CA TRP A 172 -17.55 -30.46 -14.93
C TRP A 172 -17.56 -30.78 -13.44
N GLU A 173 -18.35 -31.80 -13.02
CA GLU A 173 -18.38 -32.24 -11.63
C GLU A 173 -17.01 -32.74 -11.18
N ARG A 174 -16.30 -33.48 -12.04
CA ARG A 174 -14.95 -33.96 -11.75
C ARG A 174 -13.95 -32.82 -11.71
N MET A 175 -14.08 -31.82 -12.58
CA MET A 175 -13.26 -30.60 -12.58
C MET A 175 -13.41 -29.84 -11.28
N ASP A 176 -14.64 -29.65 -10.80
CA ASP A 176 -14.94 -28.94 -9.54
C ASP A 176 -14.32 -29.66 -8.35
N ALA A 177 -14.49 -30.98 -8.26
CA ALA A 177 -13.91 -31.80 -7.21
C ALA A 177 -12.37 -31.73 -7.17
N LEU A 178 -11.71 -31.80 -8.33
CA LEU A 178 -10.24 -31.66 -8.42
C LEU A 178 -9.78 -30.24 -8.09
N THR A 179 -10.57 -29.24 -8.42
CA THR A 179 -10.28 -27.85 -8.08
C THR A 179 -10.38 -27.64 -6.56
N GLU A 180 -11.42 -28.16 -5.93
CA GLU A 180 -11.60 -28.11 -4.48
C GLU A 180 -10.45 -28.82 -3.74
N GLU A 181 -10.02 -30.00 -4.22
CA GLU A 181 -8.85 -30.69 -3.69
C GLU A 181 -7.59 -29.84 -3.84
N GLN A 182 -7.34 -29.25 -5.01
CA GLN A 182 -6.20 -28.36 -5.22
C GLN A 182 -6.23 -27.11 -4.31
N GLU A 183 -7.40 -26.54 -4.09
CA GLU A 183 -7.55 -25.36 -3.21
C GLU A 183 -7.21 -25.69 -1.77
N SER A 184 -7.46 -26.92 -1.33
CA SER A 184 -7.14 -27.38 0.03
C SER A 184 -5.66 -27.67 0.29
N ILE A 185 -4.84 -27.80 -0.77
CA ILE A 185 -3.42 -28.13 -0.65
C ILE A 185 -2.60 -26.87 -0.36
N GLY A 186 -1.62 -26.98 0.56
CA GLY A 186 -0.66 -25.96 0.89
C GLY A 186 -1.00 -25.13 2.11
N SER A 187 -0.15 -24.14 2.38
CA SER A 187 -0.27 -23.19 3.49
C SER A 187 -0.54 -21.77 3.00
N PRO A 188 -1.16 -20.91 3.81
CA PRO A 188 -1.37 -19.50 3.44
C PRO A 188 -0.04 -18.77 3.31
N CYS A 189 0.05 -17.86 2.34
CA CYS A 189 1.22 -17.00 2.15
C CYS A 189 0.98 -15.63 2.77
N PHE A 190 1.60 -15.33 3.91
CA PHE A 190 1.53 -14.03 4.59
C PHE A 190 2.52 -12.99 4.03
N HIS A 191 2.99 -13.17 2.81
CA HIS A 191 3.90 -12.25 2.16
C HIS A 191 3.26 -11.66 0.91
N PHE A 192 3.63 -10.43 0.61
CA PHE A 192 3.34 -9.80 -0.67
C PHE A 192 4.64 -9.34 -1.34
N LEU A 193 4.62 -9.30 -2.65
CA LEU A 193 5.77 -8.91 -3.46
C LEU A 193 5.29 -8.27 -4.76
N HIS A 194 6.21 -7.64 -5.48
CA HIS A 194 5.98 -7.21 -6.85
C HIS A 194 7.15 -7.67 -7.72
N SER A 195 6.90 -7.79 -9.00
CA SER A 195 7.97 -8.03 -9.97
C SER A 195 8.70 -6.72 -10.24
N PHE A 196 10.01 -6.74 -10.13
CA PHE A 196 10.87 -5.63 -10.49
C PHE A 196 11.23 -5.68 -11.98
N ALA A 197 11.74 -4.57 -12.48
CA ALA A 197 12.40 -4.56 -13.79
C ALA A 197 13.62 -5.50 -13.77
N GLU A 198 14.08 -5.88 -14.93
CA GLU A 198 15.26 -6.74 -15.08
C GLU A 198 16.44 -6.16 -14.29
N GLY A 199 17.04 -6.99 -13.42
CA GLY A 199 18.13 -6.59 -12.52
C GLY A 199 17.72 -6.11 -11.12
N GLU A 200 16.42 -5.94 -10.83
CA GLU A 200 15.92 -5.67 -9.48
C GLU A 200 15.44 -6.96 -8.79
N ALA A 201 15.94 -7.25 -7.60
CA ALA A 201 15.47 -8.40 -6.84
C ALA A 201 14.12 -8.12 -6.20
N SER A 202 13.12 -8.97 -6.46
CA SER A 202 11.85 -8.96 -5.73
C SER A 202 12.11 -9.19 -4.24
N ARG A 203 11.55 -8.33 -3.38
CA ARG A 203 11.63 -8.47 -1.93
C ARG A 203 10.28 -8.82 -1.36
N PRO A 204 10.06 -10.06 -0.90
CA PRO A 204 8.86 -10.40 -0.17
C PRO A 204 8.79 -9.58 1.13
N LEU A 205 7.62 -9.04 1.43
CA LEU A 205 7.33 -8.33 2.68
C LEU A 205 6.23 -9.06 3.43
N GLN A 206 6.35 -9.14 4.75
CA GLN A 206 5.29 -9.68 5.58
C GLN A 206 4.08 -8.75 5.59
N LEU A 207 2.92 -9.25 5.22
CA LEU A 207 1.71 -8.45 5.02
C LEU A 207 1.31 -7.66 6.28
N HIS A 208 0.96 -8.35 7.34
CA HIS A 208 0.40 -7.73 8.54
C HIS A 208 1.39 -6.80 9.27
N PRO A 209 2.64 -7.20 9.55
CA PRO A 209 3.61 -6.30 10.14
C PRO A 209 3.88 -5.06 9.29
N GLN A 210 3.91 -5.21 7.95
CA GLN A 210 4.18 -4.07 7.07
C GLN A 210 3.06 -3.04 7.09
N VAL A 211 1.79 -3.47 6.94
CA VAL A 211 0.67 -2.52 6.94
C VAL A 211 0.47 -1.84 8.29
N ILE A 212 0.80 -2.51 9.41
CA ILE A 212 0.81 -1.89 10.74
C ILE A 212 1.93 -0.85 10.85
N SER A 213 3.15 -1.19 10.45
CA SER A 213 4.29 -0.28 10.45
C SER A 213 4.02 0.95 9.60
N ASP A 214 3.47 0.76 8.41
CA ASP A 214 3.10 1.85 7.49
C ASP A 214 2.03 2.76 8.06
N SER A 215 1.02 2.19 8.73
CA SER A 215 -0.03 2.94 9.41
C SER A 215 0.55 3.78 10.55
N THR A 216 1.45 3.22 11.33
CA THR A 216 2.15 3.93 12.40
C THR A 216 3.00 5.07 11.83
N THR A 217 3.76 4.82 10.77
CA THR A 217 4.60 5.81 10.08
C THR A 217 3.78 7.02 9.60
N VAL A 218 2.63 6.79 8.96
CA VAL A 218 1.80 7.90 8.46
C VAL A 218 1.12 8.68 9.58
N ILE A 219 0.76 8.02 10.68
CA ILE A 219 0.18 8.69 11.86
C ILE A 219 1.25 9.55 12.54
N GLU A 220 2.43 8.99 12.79
CA GLU A 220 3.56 9.71 13.39
C GLU A 220 3.97 10.92 12.56
N PHE A 221 4.15 10.71 11.25
CA PHE A 221 4.44 11.80 10.32
C PHE A 221 3.34 12.86 10.32
N GLY A 222 2.07 12.45 10.27
CA GLY A 222 0.93 13.36 10.27
C GLY A 222 0.88 14.25 11.51
N HIS A 223 1.12 13.69 12.70
CA HIS A 223 1.19 14.46 13.95
C HIS A 223 2.35 15.46 13.91
N LEU A 224 3.54 15.02 13.52
CA LEU A 224 4.71 15.89 13.40
C LEU A 224 4.46 17.04 12.40
N PHE A 225 3.93 16.71 11.23
CA PHE A 225 3.65 17.68 10.18
C PHE A 225 2.60 18.72 10.62
N LEU A 226 1.50 18.28 11.23
CA LEU A 226 0.45 19.18 11.69
C LEU A 226 0.89 20.04 12.89
N ALA A 227 1.75 19.52 13.76
CA ALA A 227 2.36 20.33 14.84
C ALA A 227 3.21 21.47 14.30
N ALA A 228 3.97 21.23 13.22
CA ALA A 228 4.81 22.23 12.55
C ALA A 228 4.09 22.99 11.43
N TRP A 229 2.77 22.85 11.31
CA TRP A 229 1.94 23.33 10.20
C TRP A 229 2.08 24.82 9.88
N HIS A 230 2.35 25.65 10.87
CA HIS A 230 2.47 27.12 10.75
C HIS A 230 3.90 27.59 10.43
N GLU A 231 4.86 26.69 10.54
CA GLU A 231 6.27 27.00 10.37
C GLU A 231 6.70 26.82 8.89
N ARG A 232 7.70 27.60 8.48
CA ARG A 232 8.42 27.39 7.21
C ARG A 232 9.88 27.82 7.37
N ARG A 233 10.75 27.27 6.58
CA ARG A 233 12.11 27.79 6.36
C ARG A 233 12.15 29.00 5.46
#